data_a4746380602d013bd334633357611cea
#
_entry.id   a4746380602d013bd334633357611cea
#
_cell.length_a   1.000
_cell.length_b   1.000
_cell.length_c   1.000
_cell.angle_alpha   90.00
_cell.angle_beta   90.00
_cell.angle_gamma   90.00
#
_symmetry.space_group_name_H-M   'P 1'
#
loop_
_entity.id
_entity.type
_entity.pdbx_description
1 polymer ?
#
loop_
_entity_poly.entity_id
_entity_poly.type
_entity_poly.pdbx_seq_one_letter_code
_entity_poly.pdbx_strand_id
1 'polypeptide(L)'
;KTTVTSMIAHILRDTNYGCNAFLGGIATNYNTNFWSSEKNVVVVEADEYDRSFLKLVPDVAVVTATDPDHLDIYGTAEEVEDAFIQFSRKVKLGGCLISKYGLRREQDLQASTHLTYSFENQQASVHAANICVRNESYWFDVIAKDWIVKDVVLHMGGLHNIENMVAAITVAKYLNIDDAKIKAAVETFKGVKRRFEYHLKTEDVVLIDDYAHHPEELKALITGVKSIFTNKKVTLVFQPHLFSRTNDLVDEFAQSLDLAD
;
A
#
# COMPACT_ATOMS: atom_id res chain seq x y z
N LYS A 1 4.61 1.02 -2.33
CA LYS A 1 4.80 2.48 -2.10
C LYS A 1 3.61 3.28 -2.61
N THR A 2 3.38 3.34 -3.92
CA THR A 2 2.40 4.22 -4.60
C THR A 2 0.99 4.11 -4.02
N THR A 3 0.51 2.88 -3.77
CA THR A 3 -0.84 2.67 -3.23
C THR A 3 -0.98 3.25 -1.83
N VAL A 4 -0.01 3.00 -0.93
CA VAL A 4 -0.03 3.54 0.44
C VAL A 4 0.03 5.07 0.43
N THR A 5 0.93 5.66 -0.38
CA THR A 5 1.04 7.12 -0.50
C THR A 5 -0.26 7.74 -1.00
N SER A 6 -0.92 7.09 -1.99
CA SER A 6 -2.21 7.54 -2.52
C SER A 6 -3.34 7.42 -1.49
N MET A 7 -3.37 6.33 -0.71
CA MET A 7 -4.33 6.13 0.39
C MET A 7 -4.20 7.22 1.46
N ILE A 8 -2.96 7.50 1.91
CA ILE A 8 -2.68 8.56 2.88
C ILE A 8 -3.14 9.91 2.33
N ALA A 9 -2.71 10.26 1.12
CA ALA A 9 -3.03 11.54 0.50
C ALA A 9 -4.55 11.70 0.28
N HIS A 10 -5.26 10.62 -0.09
CA HIS A 10 -6.71 10.61 -0.21
C HIS A 10 -7.39 10.86 1.13
N ILE A 11 -7.01 10.14 2.19
CA ILE A 11 -7.59 10.32 3.53
C ILE A 11 -7.39 11.76 3.99
N LEU A 12 -6.17 12.31 3.86
CA LEU A 12 -5.90 13.69 4.29
C LEU A 12 -6.72 14.71 3.50
N ARG A 13 -6.91 14.49 2.21
CA ARG A 13 -7.71 15.38 1.36
C ARG A 13 -9.20 15.28 1.68
N ASP A 14 -9.74 14.06 1.73
CA ASP A 14 -11.18 13.80 1.89
C ASP A 14 -11.70 14.21 3.27
N THR A 15 -10.88 14.06 4.30
CA THR A 15 -11.21 14.47 5.67
C THR A 15 -11.10 15.98 5.92
N ASN A 16 -10.74 16.78 4.91
CA ASN A 16 -10.43 18.20 5.03
C ASN A 16 -9.24 18.53 5.96
N TYR A 17 -8.42 17.54 6.32
CA TYR A 17 -7.12 17.80 6.95
C TYR A 17 -6.25 18.59 5.98
N GLY A 18 -6.24 18.20 4.72
CA GLY A 18 -5.58 18.83 3.61
C GLY A 18 -4.10 18.47 3.46
N CYS A 19 -3.67 18.30 2.23
CA CYS A 19 -2.25 18.09 1.89
C CYS A 19 -1.96 18.48 0.45
N ASN A 20 -0.71 18.84 0.18
CA ASN A 20 -0.11 18.77 -1.14
C ASN A 20 0.32 17.32 -1.37
N ALA A 21 0.14 16.79 -2.57
CA ALA A 21 0.50 15.40 -2.85
C ALA A 21 1.38 15.27 -4.09
N PHE A 22 2.39 14.40 -3.99
CA PHE A 22 3.28 13.97 -5.08
C PHE A 22 3.31 12.44 -5.07
N LEU A 23 2.61 11.84 -6.03
CA LEU A 23 2.36 10.39 -6.09
C LEU A 23 3.11 9.76 -7.26
N GLY A 24 3.57 8.53 -7.12
CA GLY A 24 4.20 7.75 -8.18
C GLY A 24 3.22 7.20 -9.22
N GLY A 25 1.90 7.37 -9.02
CA GLY A 25 0.85 6.93 -9.93
C GLY A 25 -0.37 7.81 -9.87
N ILE A 26 -1.24 7.72 -10.87
CA ILE A 26 -2.45 8.56 -10.98
C ILE A 26 -3.52 8.04 -10.02
N ALA A 27 -3.89 8.84 -9.03
CA ALA A 27 -5.01 8.53 -8.13
C ALA A 27 -6.33 8.59 -8.90
N THR A 28 -7.08 7.49 -8.90
CA THR A 28 -8.32 7.33 -9.70
C THR A 28 -9.39 8.33 -9.28
N ASN A 29 -9.51 8.64 -7.99
CA ASN A 29 -10.45 9.64 -7.46
C ASN A 29 -10.29 11.02 -8.09
N TYR A 30 -9.06 11.39 -8.47
CA TYR A 30 -8.71 12.76 -8.85
C TYR A 30 -8.17 12.87 -10.27
N ASN A 31 -7.92 11.73 -10.92
CA ASN A 31 -7.32 11.63 -12.25
C ASN A 31 -6.00 12.40 -12.39
N THR A 32 -5.21 12.44 -11.32
CA THR A 32 -3.90 13.12 -11.26
C THR A 32 -2.98 12.42 -10.26
N ASN A 33 -1.69 12.63 -10.40
CA ASN A 33 -0.66 12.21 -9.44
C ASN A 33 -0.08 13.39 -8.64
N PHE A 34 -0.65 14.58 -8.83
CA PHE A 34 -0.24 15.78 -8.13
C PHE A 34 -1.44 16.68 -7.82
N TRP A 35 -1.48 17.26 -6.63
CA TRP A 35 -2.34 18.39 -6.31
C TRP A 35 -1.71 19.26 -5.24
N SER A 36 -2.13 20.54 -5.21
CA SER A 36 -1.73 21.50 -4.20
C SER A 36 -2.88 21.82 -3.24
N SER A 37 -2.52 22.29 -2.07
CA SER A 37 -3.41 22.74 -1.00
C SER A 37 -2.78 23.97 -0.31
N GLU A 38 -3.60 24.79 0.31
CA GLU A 38 -3.12 25.90 1.16
C GLU A 38 -2.51 25.40 2.49
N LYS A 39 -2.70 24.12 2.81
CA LYS A 39 -2.15 23.51 4.03
C LYS A 39 -0.65 23.21 3.85
N ASN A 40 0.14 23.58 4.85
CA ASN A 40 1.57 23.26 4.87
C ASN A 40 1.82 21.80 5.28
N VAL A 41 1.18 20.89 4.56
CA VAL A 41 1.34 19.43 4.70
C VAL A 41 1.66 18.86 3.33
N VAL A 42 2.65 17.98 3.26
CA VAL A 42 3.07 17.33 2.01
C VAL A 42 3.04 15.82 2.22
N VAL A 43 2.38 15.12 1.31
CA VAL A 43 2.47 13.67 1.15
C VAL A 43 3.27 13.40 -0.11
N VAL A 44 4.40 12.74 0.03
CA VAL A 44 5.30 12.44 -1.08
C VAL A 44 5.67 10.97 -1.08
N GLU A 45 5.65 10.33 -2.25
CA GLU A 45 6.22 9.00 -2.42
C GLU A 45 7.74 9.09 -2.34
N ALA A 46 8.30 8.48 -1.31
CA ALA A 46 9.74 8.40 -1.12
C ALA A 46 10.31 7.32 -2.07
N ASP A 47 11.18 7.74 -3.00
CA ASP A 47 11.78 6.84 -3.98
C ASP A 47 13.19 6.46 -3.55
N GLU A 48 13.42 5.15 -3.41
CA GLU A 48 14.73 4.58 -3.05
C GLU A 48 15.67 4.42 -4.24
N TYR A 49 15.17 4.46 -5.48
CA TYR A 49 15.94 4.10 -6.68
C TYR A 49 17.34 4.71 -6.75
N ASP A 50 17.46 6.02 -6.58
CA ASP A 50 18.73 6.77 -6.61
C ASP A 50 19.14 7.29 -5.23
N ARG A 51 18.63 6.67 -4.16
CA ARG A 51 18.80 7.13 -2.77
C ARG A 51 18.22 8.53 -2.52
N SER A 52 17.35 9.05 -3.40
CA SER A 52 16.79 10.40 -3.26
C SER A 52 15.93 10.57 -2.01
N PHE A 53 15.27 9.49 -1.53
CA PHE A 53 14.53 9.49 -0.28
C PHE A 53 15.37 9.89 0.94
N LEU A 54 16.70 9.68 0.91
CA LEU A 54 17.61 10.11 1.98
C LEU A 54 17.78 11.64 2.09
N LYS A 55 17.29 12.40 1.11
CA LYS A 55 17.25 13.87 1.16
C LYS A 55 16.04 14.39 1.92
N LEU A 56 15.03 13.53 2.14
CA LEU A 56 13.82 13.88 2.87
C LEU A 56 14.08 13.91 4.39
N VAL A 57 13.35 14.79 5.07
CA VAL A 57 13.34 14.91 6.54
C VAL A 57 11.87 14.91 6.99
N PRO A 58 11.23 13.74 7.07
CA PRO A 58 9.81 13.63 7.30
C PRO A 58 9.40 13.83 8.76
N ASP A 59 8.19 14.36 8.99
CA ASP A 59 7.51 14.30 10.27
C ASP A 59 6.95 12.90 10.54
N VAL A 60 6.44 12.25 9.48
CA VAL A 60 5.96 10.86 9.49
C VAL A 60 6.56 10.13 8.30
N ALA A 61 7.23 9.02 8.56
CA ALA A 61 7.75 8.11 7.52
C ALA A 61 7.00 6.79 7.56
N VAL A 62 6.67 6.24 6.38
CA VAL A 62 6.08 4.90 6.25
C VAL A 62 7.02 4.00 5.44
N VAL A 63 7.43 2.87 6.02
CA VAL A 63 8.27 1.86 5.36
C VAL A 63 7.44 0.60 5.14
N THR A 64 7.18 0.27 3.87
CA THR A 64 6.30 -0.84 3.48
C THR A 64 7.05 -2.13 3.19
N ALA A 65 8.31 -2.03 2.79
CA ALA A 65 9.20 -3.14 2.49
C ALA A 65 10.65 -2.64 2.51
N THR A 66 11.58 -3.56 2.74
CA THR A 66 13.03 -3.35 2.67
C THR A 66 13.69 -4.41 1.78
N ASP A 67 12.89 -5.04 0.91
CA ASP A 67 13.39 -6.07 0.00
C ASP A 67 14.44 -5.50 -0.94
N PRO A 68 15.48 -6.29 -1.28
CA PRO A 68 16.56 -5.84 -2.14
C PRO A 68 16.06 -5.64 -3.58
N ASP A 69 15.88 -4.39 -3.95
CA ASP A 69 15.64 -3.97 -5.32
C ASP A 69 16.74 -3.00 -5.76
N HIS A 70 16.86 -2.75 -7.06
CA HIS A 70 17.84 -1.81 -7.61
C HIS A 70 19.29 -2.12 -7.22
N LEU A 71 19.68 -3.41 -7.26
CA LEU A 71 21.03 -3.85 -6.92
C LEU A 71 22.11 -3.29 -7.86
N ASP A 72 21.73 -2.83 -9.05
CA ASP A 72 22.57 -2.07 -9.96
C ASP A 72 23.02 -0.70 -9.38
N ILE A 73 22.20 -0.12 -8.48
CA ILE A 73 22.48 1.15 -7.79
C ILE A 73 23.13 0.92 -6.42
N TYR A 74 22.63 -0.08 -5.69
CA TYR A 74 23.04 -0.32 -4.30
C TYR A 74 24.23 -1.26 -4.18
N GLY A 75 24.41 -2.19 -5.13
CA GLY A 75 25.47 -3.19 -5.10
C GLY A 75 25.07 -4.46 -4.32
N THR A 76 24.58 -4.34 -3.09
CA THR A 76 24.20 -5.47 -2.25
C THR A 76 22.84 -5.25 -1.56
N ALA A 77 22.19 -6.37 -1.15
CA ALA A 77 20.97 -6.32 -0.36
C ALA A 77 21.17 -5.58 0.99
N GLU A 78 22.33 -5.75 1.60
CA GLU A 78 22.67 -5.10 2.86
C GLU A 78 22.75 -3.57 2.72
N GLU A 79 23.28 -3.06 1.62
CA GLU A 79 23.31 -1.62 1.33
C GLU A 79 21.90 -1.04 1.13
N VAL A 80 20.97 -1.80 0.56
CA VAL A 80 19.55 -1.40 0.48
C VAL A 80 18.97 -1.26 1.89
N GLU A 81 19.12 -2.28 2.73
CA GLU A 81 18.65 -2.26 4.12
C GLU A 81 19.28 -1.11 4.91
N ASP A 82 20.58 -0.86 4.77
CA ASP A 82 21.27 0.25 5.40
C ASP A 82 20.71 1.61 4.99
N ALA A 83 20.32 1.77 3.73
CA ALA A 83 19.68 3.00 3.27
C ALA A 83 18.30 3.22 3.95
N PHE A 84 17.49 2.17 4.13
CA PHE A 84 16.24 2.28 4.89
C PHE A 84 16.47 2.58 6.37
N ILE A 85 17.52 2.00 7.00
CA ILE A 85 17.92 2.34 8.37
C ILE A 85 18.36 3.81 8.44
N GLN A 86 19.14 4.30 7.49
CA GLN A 86 19.51 5.71 7.40
C GLN A 86 18.27 6.61 7.21
N PHE A 87 17.31 6.20 6.38
CA PHE A 87 16.06 6.93 6.18
C PHE A 87 15.24 7.03 7.47
N SER A 88 15.16 5.95 8.26
CA SER A 88 14.45 5.96 9.54
C SER A 88 15.00 7.03 10.51
N ARG A 89 16.32 7.24 10.49
CA ARG A 89 17.01 8.27 11.30
C ARG A 89 16.77 9.71 10.83
N LYS A 90 16.19 9.87 9.61
CA LYS A 90 15.81 11.20 9.07
C LYS A 90 14.47 11.68 9.60
N VAL A 91 13.70 10.84 10.26
CA VAL A 91 12.45 11.26 10.92
C VAL A 91 12.78 12.33 11.96
N LYS A 92 12.07 13.45 11.89
CA LYS A 92 12.29 14.58 12.82
C LYS A 92 12.11 14.16 14.27
N LEU A 93 12.78 14.85 15.17
CA LEU A 93 12.57 14.67 16.61
C LEU A 93 11.10 14.95 16.95
N GLY A 94 10.45 14.00 17.65
CA GLY A 94 9.01 14.03 17.91
C GLY A 94 8.13 13.53 16.77
N GLY A 95 8.73 13.16 15.63
CA GLY A 95 8.04 12.51 14.52
C GLY A 95 7.82 11.02 14.73
N CYS A 96 7.18 10.38 13.76
CA CYS A 96 6.80 8.96 13.83
C CYS A 96 7.31 8.17 12.61
N LEU A 97 7.92 7.02 12.89
CA LEU A 97 8.15 5.96 11.91
C LEU A 97 7.03 4.94 12.00
N ILE A 98 6.46 4.56 10.88
CA ILE A 98 5.46 3.50 10.75
C ILE A 98 6.05 2.46 9.80
N SER A 99 6.40 1.27 10.27
CA SER A 99 6.97 0.21 9.44
C SER A 99 6.08 -1.02 9.39
N LYS A 100 6.13 -1.76 8.28
CA LYS A 100 5.54 -3.09 8.23
C LYS A 100 6.23 -3.97 9.29
N TYR A 101 5.44 -4.75 10.03
CA TYR A 101 5.94 -5.68 11.04
C TYR A 101 6.71 -6.84 10.39
N GLY A 102 7.85 -7.19 10.97
CA GLY A 102 8.67 -8.31 10.53
C GLY A 102 9.58 -8.01 9.34
N LEU A 103 9.87 -6.75 9.06
CA LEU A 103 10.92 -6.38 8.10
C LEU A 103 12.28 -6.92 8.54
N ARG A 104 13.12 -7.28 7.57
CA ARG A 104 14.52 -7.60 7.88
C ARG A 104 15.18 -6.41 8.58
N ARG A 105 15.91 -6.69 9.65
CA ARG A 105 16.60 -5.67 10.46
C ARG A 105 15.67 -4.57 11.01
N GLU A 106 14.38 -4.90 11.25
CA GLU A 106 13.40 -3.96 11.85
C GLU A 106 13.92 -3.35 13.15
N GLN A 107 14.64 -4.14 13.96
CA GLN A 107 15.24 -3.70 15.24
C GLN A 107 16.30 -2.60 15.07
N ASP A 108 16.86 -2.41 13.87
CA ASP A 108 17.87 -1.39 13.57
C ASP A 108 17.24 -0.04 13.15
N LEU A 109 15.93 -0.04 12.83
CA LEU A 109 15.19 1.17 12.51
C LEU A 109 15.06 2.07 13.73
N GLN A 110 15.25 3.38 13.56
CA GLN A 110 15.33 4.35 14.66
C GLN A 110 14.44 5.57 14.40
N ALA A 111 13.56 5.85 15.35
CA ALA A 111 12.78 7.08 15.41
C ALA A 111 12.33 7.33 16.86
N SER A 112 11.93 8.58 17.19
CA SER A 112 11.40 8.92 18.52
C SER A 112 10.14 8.13 18.87
N THR A 113 9.28 7.92 17.88
CA THR A 113 8.11 7.04 17.96
C THR A 113 8.20 6.06 16.80
N HIS A 114 8.10 4.76 17.09
CA HIS A 114 8.09 3.72 16.09
C HIS A 114 6.87 2.84 16.31
N LEU A 115 5.98 2.81 15.32
CA LEU A 115 4.81 1.94 15.27
C LEU A 115 4.98 0.92 14.16
N THR A 116 4.64 -0.32 14.44
CA THR A 116 4.60 -1.37 13.42
C THR A 116 3.17 -1.64 12.98
N TYR A 117 2.97 -1.98 11.73
CA TYR A 117 1.66 -2.38 11.23
C TYR A 117 1.71 -3.74 10.53
N SER A 118 0.61 -4.46 10.53
CA SER A 118 0.46 -5.75 9.86
C SER A 118 -0.95 -5.99 9.37
N PHE A 119 -1.05 -6.90 8.40
CA PHE A 119 -2.34 -7.43 7.93
C PHE A 119 -3.13 -8.09 9.08
N GLU A 120 -2.50 -9.00 9.84
CA GLU A 120 -3.20 -9.77 10.88
C GLU A 120 -2.33 -10.12 12.09
N ASN A 121 -1.04 -9.80 12.08
CA ASN A 121 -0.17 -10.16 13.20
C ASN A 121 -0.43 -9.25 14.39
N GLN A 122 -0.97 -9.82 15.45
CA GLN A 122 -1.32 -9.12 16.69
C GLN A 122 -0.12 -8.63 17.52
N GLN A 123 1.10 -9.02 17.16
CA GLN A 123 2.32 -8.49 17.78
C GLN A 123 2.72 -7.13 17.21
N ALA A 124 2.19 -6.76 16.04
CA ALA A 124 2.34 -5.41 15.51
C ALA A 124 1.61 -4.38 16.38
N SER A 125 2.10 -3.15 16.41
CA SER A 125 1.45 -2.05 17.12
C SER A 125 0.02 -1.80 16.62
N VAL A 126 -0.22 -2.02 15.33
CA VAL A 126 -1.51 -1.85 14.66
C VAL A 126 -1.73 -3.01 13.69
N HIS A 127 -2.91 -3.61 13.70
CA HIS A 127 -3.23 -4.71 12.78
C HIS A 127 -4.71 -4.69 12.36
N ALA A 128 -5.03 -5.36 11.25
CA ALA A 128 -6.41 -5.60 10.88
C ALA A 128 -6.96 -6.84 11.61
N ALA A 129 -8.27 -6.84 11.86
CA ALA A 129 -8.98 -7.94 12.47
C ALA A 129 -10.40 -8.05 11.89
N ASN A 130 -11.09 -9.16 12.17
CA ASN A 130 -12.47 -9.39 11.75
C ASN A 130 -12.69 -9.23 10.24
N ILE A 131 -11.70 -9.62 9.44
CA ILE A 131 -11.70 -9.44 7.99
C ILE A 131 -12.74 -10.37 7.36
N CYS A 132 -13.64 -9.79 6.57
CA CYS A 132 -14.59 -10.56 5.78
C CYS A 132 -14.89 -9.84 4.45
N VAL A 133 -15.43 -10.59 3.49
CA VAL A 133 -15.92 -10.04 2.23
C VAL A 133 -17.44 -9.95 2.29
N ARG A 134 -18.01 -8.77 2.03
CA ARG A 134 -19.46 -8.52 1.91
C ARG A 134 -19.69 -7.59 0.72
N ASN A 135 -20.62 -7.93 -0.15
CA ASN A 135 -20.95 -7.13 -1.33
C ASN A 135 -19.71 -6.74 -2.14
N GLU A 136 -18.85 -7.73 -2.42
CA GLU A 136 -17.61 -7.57 -3.20
C GLU A 136 -16.66 -6.49 -2.65
N SER A 137 -16.63 -6.32 -1.34
CA SER A 137 -15.78 -5.36 -0.62
C SER A 137 -15.23 -5.98 0.65
N TYR A 138 -14.04 -5.57 1.03
CA TYR A 138 -13.47 -5.96 2.32
C TYR A 138 -14.08 -5.13 3.45
N TRP A 139 -14.47 -5.82 4.51
CA TRP A 139 -14.88 -5.26 5.79
C TRP A 139 -13.89 -5.73 6.84
N PHE A 140 -13.36 -4.83 7.64
CA PHE A 140 -12.40 -5.16 8.69
C PHE A 140 -12.35 -4.10 9.76
N ASP A 141 -11.78 -4.47 10.91
CA ASP A 141 -11.45 -3.54 11.98
C ASP A 141 -9.94 -3.25 11.93
N VAL A 142 -9.54 -2.07 12.35
CA VAL A 142 -8.13 -1.72 12.57
C VAL A 142 -7.93 -1.50 14.07
N ILE A 143 -7.07 -2.31 14.67
CA ILE A 143 -6.88 -2.39 16.11
C ILE A 143 -5.47 -1.96 16.48
N ALA A 144 -5.36 -1.06 17.45
CA ALA A 144 -4.15 -0.72 18.18
C ALA A 144 -4.42 -0.85 19.70
N LYS A 145 -3.36 -0.73 20.49
CA LYS A 145 -3.47 -0.84 21.96
C LYS A 145 -4.50 0.14 22.55
N ASP A 146 -4.52 1.38 22.07
CA ASP A 146 -5.26 2.47 22.70
C ASP A 146 -6.47 2.95 21.86
N TRP A 147 -6.70 2.40 20.67
CA TRP A 147 -7.81 2.76 19.80
C TRP A 147 -8.22 1.63 18.84
N ILE A 148 -9.46 1.68 18.39
CA ILE A 148 -10.03 0.75 17.41
C ILE A 148 -10.87 1.54 16.41
N VAL A 149 -10.62 1.37 15.11
CA VAL A 149 -11.51 1.84 14.05
C VAL A 149 -12.29 0.63 13.54
N LYS A 150 -13.59 0.55 13.84
CA LYS A 150 -14.44 -0.59 13.49
C LYS A 150 -15.13 -0.41 12.15
N ASP A 151 -15.46 -1.54 11.51
CA ASP A 151 -16.29 -1.60 10.30
C ASP A 151 -15.73 -0.69 9.18
N VAL A 152 -14.43 -0.82 8.91
CA VAL A 152 -13.78 -0.16 7.77
C VAL A 152 -14.18 -0.88 6.50
N VAL A 153 -14.58 -0.15 5.47
CA VAL A 153 -14.96 -0.70 4.15
C VAL A 153 -13.95 -0.28 3.10
N LEU A 154 -13.36 -1.26 2.43
CA LEU A 154 -12.43 -1.04 1.31
C LEU A 154 -12.96 -1.72 0.05
N HIS A 155 -13.22 -0.92 -0.99
CA HIS A 155 -13.72 -1.41 -2.28
C HIS A 155 -12.61 -1.87 -3.23
N MET A 156 -11.36 -1.77 -2.84
CA MET A 156 -10.21 -2.21 -3.61
C MET A 156 -9.84 -3.66 -3.25
N GLY A 157 -9.62 -4.49 -4.27
CA GLY A 157 -9.26 -5.90 -4.09
C GLY A 157 -7.81 -6.13 -3.69
N GLY A 158 -7.53 -7.40 -3.29
CA GLY A 158 -6.21 -7.86 -2.83
C GLY A 158 -5.99 -7.64 -1.33
N LEU A 159 -5.68 -8.74 -0.60
CA LEU A 159 -5.46 -8.70 0.85
C LEU A 159 -4.32 -7.75 1.25
N HIS A 160 -3.29 -7.63 0.40
CA HIS A 160 -2.21 -6.66 0.60
C HIS A 160 -2.70 -5.20 0.64
N ASN A 161 -3.86 -4.90 0.03
CA ASN A 161 -4.44 -3.56 0.09
C ASN A 161 -5.13 -3.27 1.42
N ILE A 162 -5.57 -4.31 2.16
CA ILE A 162 -5.98 -4.14 3.56
C ILE A 162 -4.75 -3.73 4.39
N GLU A 163 -3.62 -4.41 4.24
CA GLU A 163 -2.37 -4.06 4.93
C GLU A 163 -1.91 -2.63 4.60
N ASN A 164 -1.97 -2.26 3.32
CA ASN A 164 -1.69 -0.89 2.87
C ASN A 164 -2.62 0.14 3.54
N MET A 165 -3.91 -0.21 3.69
CA MET A 165 -4.90 0.67 4.32
C MET A 165 -4.68 0.76 5.83
N VAL A 166 -4.24 -0.32 6.49
CA VAL A 166 -3.84 -0.28 7.92
C VAL A 166 -2.73 0.75 8.13
N ALA A 167 -1.71 0.76 7.26
CA ALA A 167 -0.65 1.78 7.31
C ALA A 167 -1.21 3.21 7.16
N ALA A 168 -2.10 3.42 6.19
CA ALA A 168 -2.69 4.74 5.93
C ALA A 168 -3.58 5.22 7.09
N ILE A 169 -4.38 4.31 7.66
CA ILE A 169 -5.21 4.61 8.86
C ILE A 169 -4.31 4.91 10.06
N THR A 170 -3.19 4.20 10.22
CA THR A 170 -2.23 4.47 11.29
C THR A 170 -1.69 5.90 11.19
N VAL A 171 -1.34 6.38 9.99
CA VAL A 171 -0.95 7.78 9.76
C VAL A 171 -2.10 8.72 10.16
N ALA A 172 -3.32 8.46 9.71
CA ALA A 172 -4.49 9.30 10.02
C ALA A 172 -4.76 9.38 11.53
N LYS A 173 -4.64 8.26 12.25
CA LYS A 173 -4.78 8.21 13.72
C LYS A 173 -3.66 8.95 14.43
N TYR A 174 -2.41 8.83 13.96
CA TYR A 174 -1.29 9.61 14.49
C TYR A 174 -1.52 11.12 14.33
N LEU A 175 -2.17 11.54 13.25
CA LEU A 175 -2.57 12.94 13.00
C LEU A 175 -3.89 13.34 13.71
N ASN A 176 -4.44 12.48 14.58
CA ASN A 176 -5.67 12.71 15.35
C ASN A 176 -6.92 12.98 14.48
N ILE A 177 -7.02 12.36 13.32
CA ILE A 177 -8.22 12.44 12.47
C ILE A 177 -9.32 11.56 13.09
N ASP A 178 -10.53 12.07 13.06
CA ASP A 178 -11.73 11.40 13.61
C ASP A 178 -12.06 10.10 12.86
N ASP A 179 -12.48 9.06 13.61
CA ASP A 179 -12.72 7.72 13.06
C ASP A 179 -13.84 7.69 12.00
N ALA A 180 -14.91 8.48 12.18
CA ALA A 180 -15.98 8.54 11.19
C ALA A 180 -15.51 9.16 9.88
N LYS A 181 -14.65 10.18 9.95
CA LYS A 181 -14.04 10.78 8.77
C LYS A 181 -13.07 9.82 8.08
N ILE A 182 -12.25 9.10 8.85
CA ILE A 182 -11.34 8.07 8.30
C ILE A 182 -12.14 7.02 7.54
N LYS A 183 -13.18 6.46 8.14
CA LYS A 183 -14.05 5.44 7.51
C LYS A 183 -14.66 5.94 6.22
N ALA A 184 -15.26 7.13 6.23
CA ALA A 184 -15.87 7.73 5.04
C ALA A 184 -14.85 7.93 3.92
N ALA A 185 -13.63 8.40 4.25
CA ALA A 185 -12.55 8.55 3.29
C ALA A 185 -12.09 7.21 2.72
N VAL A 186 -11.93 6.17 3.54
CA VAL A 186 -11.55 4.84 3.07
C VAL A 186 -12.59 4.27 2.11
N GLU A 187 -13.87 4.39 2.43
CA GLU A 187 -14.98 3.90 1.60
C GLU A 187 -15.03 4.59 0.22
N THR A 188 -14.62 5.86 0.13
CA THR A 188 -14.60 6.60 -1.15
C THR A 188 -13.32 6.38 -1.97
N PHE A 189 -12.31 5.70 -1.45
CA PHE A 189 -11.05 5.48 -2.15
C PHE A 189 -11.22 4.54 -3.36
N LYS A 190 -10.89 5.01 -4.55
CA LYS A 190 -11.06 4.29 -5.84
C LYS A 190 -9.76 3.65 -6.35
N GLY A 191 -8.66 3.76 -5.60
CA GLY A 191 -7.39 3.18 -5.99
C GLY A 191 -6.49 4.09 -6.83
N VAL A 192 -5.53 3.47 -7.47
CA VAL A 192 -4.54 4.07 -8.37
C VAL A 192 -4.70 3.40 -9.74
N LYS A 193 -4.60 4.15 -10.80
CA LYS A 193 -4.67 3.61 -12.16
C LYS A 193 -3.69 2.46 -12.35
N ARG A 194 -4.16 1.42 -13.01
CA ARG A 194 -3.41 0.18 -13.26
C ARG A 194 -2.93 -0.54 -11.98
N ARG A 195 -3.64 -0.39 -10.86
CA ARG A 195 -3.42 -1.13 -9.62
C ARG A 195 -4.74 -1.58 -9.04
N PHE A 196 -5.20 -2.78 -9.46
CA PHE A 196 -6.54 -3.29 -9.20
C PHE A 196 -7.63 -2.27 -9.63
N GLU A 197 -7.43 -1.63 -10.78
CA GLU A 197 -8.34 -0.59 -11.28
C GLU A 197 -9.57 -1.21 -11.92
N TYR A 198 -10.75 -0.85 -11.43
CA TYR A 198 -12.00 -1.27 -12.06
C TYR A 198 -12.32 -0.38 -13.27
N HIS A 199 -12.28 -0.95 -14.47
CA HIS A 199 -12.75 -0.30 -15.70
C HIS A 199 -14.24 -0.55 -15.94
N LEU A 200 -14.73 -1.72 -15.53
CA LEU A 200 -16.14 -2.09 -15.58
C LEU A 200 -16.46 -2.91 -14.34
N LYS A 201 -17.59 -2.63 -13.71
CA LYS A 201 -18.12 -3.42 -12.62
C LYS A 201 -19.65 -3.48 -12.75
N THR A 202 -20.14 -4.61 -13.25
CA THR A 202 -21.56 -4.94 -13.38
C THR A 202 -21.85 -6.25 -12.66
N GLU A 203 -23.11 -6.62 -12.56
CA GLU A 203 -23.51 -7.90 -11.97
C GLU A 203 -22.88 -9.08 -12.73
N ASP A 204 -22.84 -9.01 -14.06
CA ASP A 204 -22.38 -10.12 -14.93
C ASP A 204 -20.87 -10.08 -15.17
N VAL A 205 -20.30 -8.91 -15.41
CA VAL A 205 -18.93 -8.72 -15.88
C VAL A 205 -18.19 -7.71 -15.05
N VAL A 206 -16.95 -8.08 -14.64
CA VAL A 206 -16.01 -7.17 -14.00
C VAL A 206 -14.72 -7.15 -14.81
N LEU A 207 -14.25 -5.96 -15.17
CA LEU A 207 -12.97 -5.74 -15.85
C LEU A 207 -12.02 -4.98 -14.93
N ILE A 208 -10.89 -5.62 -14.62
CA ILE A 208 -9.85 -5.08 -13.75
C ILE A 208 -8.56 -4.93 -14.55
N ASP A 209 -7.90 -3.78 -14.45
CA ASP A 209 -6.55 -3.54 -14.97
C ASP A 209 -5.56 -3.47 -13.80
N ASP A 210 -4.46 -4.22 -13.93
CA ASP A 210 -3.39 -4.22 -12.94
C ASP A 210 -2.02 -4.21 -13.61
N TYR A 211 -1.05 -3.62 -12.96
CA TYR A 211 0.33 -3.52 -13.45
C TYR A 211 1.18 -4.74 -13.07
N ALA A 212 0.58 -5.78 -12.54
CA ALA A 212 1.28 -7.01 -12.16
C ALA A 212 2.11 -7.54 -13.34
N HIS A 213 3.41 -7.66 -13.15
CA HIS A 213 4.37 -8.04 -14.17
C HIS A 213 5.47 -8.97 -13.63
N HIS A 214 5.31 -9.47 -12.41
CA HIS A 214 6.12 -10.48 -11.74
C HIS A 214 5.23 -11.65 -11.30
N PRO A 215 5.71 -12.92 -11.28
CA PRO A 215 4.89 -14.07 -10.89
C PRO A 215 4.15 -13.91 -9.56
N GLU A 216 4.81 -13.42 -8.52
CA GLU A 216 4.19 -13.21 -7.21
C GLU A 216 3.10 -12.12 -7.23
N GLU A 217 3.27 -11.09 -8.06
CA GLU A 217 2.24 -10.05 -8.25
C GLU A 217 1.01 -10.61 -8.96
N LEU A 218 1.20 -11.42 -10.02
CA LEU A 218 0.12 -12.12 -10.73
C LEU A 218 -0.63 -13.06 -9.80
N LYS A 219 0.08 -13.84 -9.00
CA LYS A 219 -0.51 -14.74 -8.01
C LYS A 219 -1.35 -13.96 -6.99
N ALA A 220 -0.82 -12.86 -6.46
CA ALA A 220 -1.54 -12.01 -5.52
C ALA A 220 -2.80 -11.39 -6.15
N LEU A 221 -2.70 -10.93 -7.41
CA LEU A 221 -3.82 -10.38 -8.18
C LEU A 221 -4.91 -11.43 -8.37
N ILE A 222 -4.58 -12.59 -8.96
CA ILE A 222 -5.56 -13.65 -9.29
C ILE A 222 -6.22 -14.15 -8.01
N THR A 223 -5.44 -14.42 -6.97
CA THR A 223 -5.97 -14.87 -5.66
C THR A 223 -6.89 -13.81 -5.06
N GLY A 224 -6.51 -12.54 -5.13
CA GLY A 224 -7.32 -11.42 -4.66
C GLY A 224 -8.66 -11.30 -5.42
N VAL A 225 -8.62 -11.43 -6.74
CA VAL A 225 -9.84 -11.43 -7.58
C VAL A 225 -10.76 -12.59 -7.21
N LYS A 226 -10.22 -13.81 -7.11
CA LYS A 226 -11.01 -15.02 -6.76
C LYS A 226 -11.60 -14.95 -5.35
N SER A 227 -10.93 -14.29 -4.41
CA SER A 227 -11.44 -14.13 -3.04
C SER A 227 -12.66 -13.19 -2.95
N ILE A 228 -12.76 -12.22 -3.85
CA ILE A 228 -13.86 -11.25 -3.91
C ILE A 228 -15.00 -11.75 -4.78
N PHE A 229 -14.68 -12.33 -5.95
CA PHE A 229 -15.64 -12.74 -6.95
C PHE A 229 -15.78 -14.27 -7.00
N THR A 230 -16.19 -14.86 -5.88
CA THR A 230 -16.25 -16.34 -5.69
C THR A 230 -17.17 -17.07 -6.68
N ASN A 231 -18.14 -16.37 -7.29
CA ASN A 231 -19.12 -16.94 -8.22
C ASN A 231 -18.86 -16.56 -9.68
N LYS A 232 -17.71 -15.94 -9.97
CA LYS A 232 -17.35 -15.53 -11.33
C LYS A 232 -16.15 -16.33 -11.84
N LYS A 233 -16.16 -16.63 -13.13
CA LYS A 233 -15.00 -17.19 -13.83
C LYS A 233 -13.97 -16.08 -14.04
N VAL A 234 -12.70 -16.36 -13.74
CA VAL A 234 -11.58 -15.44 -13.92
C VAL A 234 -10.84 -15.74 -15.21
N THR A 235 -10.95 -14.84 -16.17
CA THR A 235 -10.16 -14.88 -17.41
C THR A 235 -9.05 -13.85 -17.31
N LEU A 236 -7.80 -14.28 -17.41
CA LEU A 236 -6.62 -13.41 -17.35
C LEU A 236 -6.09 -13.12 -18.75
N VAL A 237 -5.83 -11.84 -19.04
CA VAL A 237 -5.08 -11.42 -20.22
C VAL A 237 -3.75 -10.84 -19.73
N PHE A 238 -2.64 -11.52 -20.03
CA PHE A 238 -1.31 -11.13 -19.57
C PHE A 238 -0.42 -10.73 -20.74
N GLN A 239 0.25 -9.59 -20.62
CA GLN A 239 1.30 -9.16 -21.54
C GLN A 239 2.65 -9.22 -20.83
N PRO A 240 3.54 -10.16 -21.19
CA PRO A 240 4.90 -10.22 -20.63
C PRO A 240 5.67 -8.91 -20.84
N HIS A 241 6.45 -8.53 -19.83
CA HIS A 241 7.29 -7.34 -19.87
C HIS A 241 8.71 -7.70 -19.45
N LEU A 242 9.70 -7.29 -20.26
CA LEU A 242 11.12 -7.65 -20.22
C LEU A 242 11.36 -9.12 -20.60
N PHE A 243 12.07 -9.27 -21.71
CA PHE A 243 12.38 -10.59 -22.28
C PHE A 243 13.20 -11.46 -21.33
N SER A 244 14.19 -10.89 -20.67
CA SER A 244 15.03 -11.58 -19.69
C SER A 244 14.21 -12.11 -18.52
N ARG A 245 13.40 -11.26 -17.88
CA ARG A 245 12.54 -11.67 -16.76
C ARG A 245 11.59 -12.80 -17.12
N THR A 246 10.98 -12.74 -18.32
CA THR A 246 10.04 -13.78 -18.77
C THR A 246 10.77 -15.09 -19.00
N ASN A 247 11.98 -15.06 -19.53
CA ASN A 247 12.80 -16.24 -19.75
C ASN A 247 13.32 -16.84 -18.45
N ASP A 248 13.77 -15.99 -17.53
CA ASP A 248 14.39 -16.43 -16.27
C ASP A 248 13.37 -16.99 -15.26
N LEU A 249 12.10 -16.59 -15.37
CA LEU A 249 11.01 -16.95 -14.44
C LEU A 249 9.85 -17.67 -15.17
N VAL A 250 10.13 -18.42 -16.24
CA VAL A 250 9.08 -19.02 -17.08
C VAL A 250 8.19 -20.00 -16.31
N ASP A 251 8.76 -20.80 -15.43
CA ASP A 251 8.04 -21.80 -14.65
C ASP A 251 7.16 -21.13 -13.58
N GLU A 252 7.65 -20.10 -12.92
CA GLU A 252 6.91 -19.31 -11.94
C GLU A 252 5.77 -18.52 -12.60
N PHE A 253 5.99 -17.99 -13.81
CA PHE A 253 4.91 -17.39 -14.60
C PHE A 253 3.85 -18.43 -14.96
N ALA A 254 4.23 -19.60 -15.45
CA ALA A 254 3.28 -20.67 -15.78
C ALA A 254 2.43 -21.06 -14.57
N GLN A 255 3.06 -21.27 -13.39
CA GLN A 255 2.37 -21.60 -12.15
C GLN A 255 1.40 -20.49 -11.69
N SER A 256 1.80 -19.22 -11.85
CA SER A 256 0.93 -18.10 -11.46
C SER A 256 -0.27 -17.96 -12.41
N LEU A 257 -0.07 -18.12 -13.72
CA LEU A 257 -1.12 -18.01 -14.72
C LEU A 257 -2.14 -19.16 -14.61
N ASP A 258 -1.69 -20.35 -14.21
CA ASP A 258 -2.54 -21.54 -14.01
C ASP A 258 -3.55 -21.39 -12.85
N LEU A 259 -3.40 -20.34 -12.04
CA LEU A 259 -4.37 -19.98 -11.00
C LEU A 259 -5.66 -19.36 -11.57
N ALA A 260 -5.66 -18.88 -12.81
CA ALA A 260 -6.88 -18.43 -13.50
C ALA A 260 -7.77 -19.62 -13.95
N ASP A 261 -9.00 -19.36 -14.47
CA ASP A 261 -9.93 -20.43 -14.86
C ASP A 261 -9.87 -20.73 -16.35
#